data_bd2d3d23cf3c6cff31dd3b855a5b3c77
#
_entry.id   bd2d3d23cf3c6cff31dd3b855a5b3c77
#
_cell.length_a   1.000
_cell.length_b   1.000
_cell.length_c   1.000
_cell.angle_alpha   90.00
_cell.angle_beta   90.00
_cell.angle_gamma   90.00
#
_symmetry.space_group_name_H-M   'P 1'
#
loop_
_entity.id
_entity.type
_entity.pdbx_description
1 polymer ?
#
loop_
_entity_poly.entity_id
_entity_poly.type
_entity_poly.pdbx_seq_one_letter_code
_entity_poly.pdbx_strand_id
1 'polypeptide(L)'
;MDTSTWLAALHQRISTRRSTLDRLWAWAHVAQTVALADLVATPSAIPTPACWVEPRMAWAMDDLAYAGARTDPFPVPLIDPADVDEVLRTVLRRLIDTGQAPGDHATRETAAACAEAVDRARAALRDYAASTP
;
A
#
# COMPACT_ATOMS: atom_id res chain seq x y z
N MET A 1 -17.20 9.58 -7.04
CA MET A 1 -17.14 8.45 -6.09
C MET A 1 -16.21 8.85 -4.95
N ASP A 2 -16.66 8.74 -3.73
CA ASP A 2 -15.82 9.07 -2.59
C ASP A 2 -14.77 7.97 -2.31
N THR A 3 -13.80 8.29 -1.49
CA THR A 3 -12.69 7.37 -1.17
C THR A 3 -13.18 6.08 -0.52
N SER A 4 -14.13 6.16 0.41
CA SER A 4 -14.69 4.96 1.08
C SER A 4 -15.37 4.03 0.10
N THR A 5 -16.17 4.57 -0.81
CA THR A 5 -16.87 3.78 -1.84
C THR A 5 -15.88 3.12 -2.78
N TRP A 6 -14.86 3.87 -3.20
CA TRP A 6 -13.79 3.35 -4.04
C TRP A 6 -13.04 2.21 -3.34
N LEU A 7 -12.67 2.38 -2.07
CA LEU A 7 -11.97 1.34 -1.30
C LEU A 7 -12.80 0.07 -1.17
N ALA A 8 -14.11 0.19 -0.95
CA ALA A 8 -15.01 -0.96 -0.89
C ALA A 8 -15.08 -1.70 -2.23
N ALA A 9 -15.20 -0.98 -3.33
CA ALA A 9 -15.20 -1.56 -4.67
C ALA A 9 -13.86 -2.23 -4.99
N LEU A 10 -12.75 -1.61 -4.59
CA LEU A 10 -11.41 -2.15 -4.77
C LEU A 10 -11.23 -3.45 -3.98
N HIS A 11 -11.71 -3.51 -2.74
CA HIS A 11 -11.66 -4.71 -1.92
C HIS A 11 -12.39 -5.87 -2.61
N GLN A 12 -13.57 -5.62 -3.16
CA GLN A 12 -14.32 -6.62 -3.92
C GLN A 12 -13.50 -7.15 -5.10
N ARG A 13 -12.89 -6.27 -5.89
CA ARG A 13 -12.11 -6.66 -7.07
C ARG A 13 -10.87 -7.48 -6.68
N ILE A 14 -10.17 -7.06 -5.65
CA ILE A 14 -8.95 -7.76 -5.20
C ILE A 14 -9.31 -9.11 -4.60
N SER A 15 -10.42 -9.20 -3.86
CA SER A 15 -10.88 -10.47 -3.26
C SER A 15 -11.17 -11.55 -4.29
N THR A 16 -11.46 -11.19 -5.54
CA THR A 16 -11.70 -12.15 -6.61
C THR A 16 -10.43 -12.73 -7.20
N ARG A 17 -9.26 -12.20 -6.87
CA ARG A 17 -7.98 -12.74 -7.34
C ARG A 17 -7.72 -14.12 -6.72
N ARG A 18 -7.14 -15.03 -7.50
CA ARG A 18 -7.09 -16.46 -7.15
C ARG A 18 -6.12 -16.78 -6.01
N SER A 19 -4.98 -16.12 -5.95
CA SER A 19 -3.94 -16.49 -4.99
C SER A 19 -3.69 -15.40 -3.96
N THR A 20 -3.17 -15.80 -2.80
CA THR A 20 -2.73 -14.86 -1.76
C THR A 20 -1.65 -13.92 -2.30
N LEU A 21 -0.70 -14.44 -3.09
CA LEU A 21 0.36 -13.63 -3.70
C LEU A 21 -0.22 -12.53 -4.59
N ASP A 22 -1.22 -12.86 -5.41
CA ASP A 22 -1.88 -11.89 -6.30
C ASP A 22 -2.57 -10.79 -5.50
N ARG A 23 -3.24 -11.16 -4.42
CA ARG A 23 -3.93 -10.20 -3.54
C ARG A 23 -2.94 -9.29 -2.82
N LEU A 24 -1.84 -9.84 -2.30
CA LEU A 24 -0.79 -9.06 -1.66
C LEU A 24 -0.15 -8.07 -2.64
N TRP A 25 0.15 -8.52 -3.84
CA TRP A 25 0.71 -7.64 -4.87
C TRP A 25 -0.23 -6.49 -5.20
N ALA A 26 -1.53 -6.79 -5.34
CA ALA A 26 -2.53 -5.77 -5.65
C ALA A 26 -2.61 -4.69 -4.56
N TRP A 27 -2.65 -5.09 -3.29
CA TRP A 27 -2.65 -4.13 -2.18
C TRP A 27 -1.35 -3.32 -2.09
N ALA A 28 -0.22 -3.96 -2.31
CA ALA A 28 1.07 -3.28 -2.36
C ALA A 28 1.13 -2.25 -3.50
N HIS A 29 0.57 -2.59 -4.66
CA HIS A 29 0.46 -1.67 -5.79
C HIS A 29 -0.35 -0.42 -5.44
N VAL A 30 -1.45 -0.56 -4.71
CA VAL A 30 -2.25 0.59 -4.24
C VAL A 30 -1.41 1.50 -3.36
N ALA A 31 -0.71 0.94 -2.37
CA ALA A 31 0.12 1.73 -1.45
C ALA A 31 1.24 2.45 -2.19
N GLN A 32 1.92 1.77 -3.12
CA GLN A 32 2.98 2.35 -3.92
C GLN A 32 2.48 3.51 -4.79
N THR A 33 1.34 3.32 -5.46
CA THR A 33 0.76 4.33 -6.34
C THR A 33 0.34 5.57 -5.55
N VAL A 34 -0.28 5.39 -4.38
CA VAL A 34 -0.68 6.50 -3.51
C VAL A 34 0.54 7.25 -2.99
N ALA A 35 1.59 6.52 -2.59
CA ALA A 35 2.83 7.13 -2.11
C ALA A 35 3.52 7.96 -3.20
N LEU A 36 3.59 7.44 -4.44
CA LEU A 36 4.17 8.17 -5.56
C LEU A 36 3.38 9.43 -5.90
N ALA A 37 2.05 9.35 -5.88
CA ALA A 37 1.19 10.51 -6.14
C ALA A 37 1.39 11.59 -5.08
N ASP A 38 1.51 11.22 -3.81
CA ASP A 38 1.79 12.16 -2.71
C ASP A 38 3.17 12.81 -2.89
N LEU A 39 4.17 12.04 -3.26
CA LEU A 39 5.52 12.54 -3.51
C LEU A 39 5.54 13.58 -4.63
N VAL A 40 4.78 13.35 -5.71
CA VAL A 40 4.69 14.29 -6.83
C VAL A 40 3.90 15.54 -6.44
N ALA A 41 2.83 15.39 -5.67
CA ALA A 41 1.96 16.50 -5.28
C ALA A 41 2.60 17.44 -4.26
N THR A 42 3.58 16.94 -3.48
CA THR A 42 4.22 17.71 -2.41
C THR A 42 5.74 17.72 -2.60
N PRO A 43 6.24 18.39 -3.66
CA PRO A 43 7.69 18.49 -3.84
C PRO A 43 8.29 19.24 -2.65
N SER A 44 9.24 18.61 -1.97
CA SER A 44 9.91 19.17 -0.80
C SER A 44 11.38 18.77 -0.83
N ALA A 45 12.24 19.67 -0.34
CA ALA A 45 13.66 19.36 -0.14
C ALA A 45 13.86 18.35 1.00
N ILE A 46 12.85 18.18 1.86
CA ILE A 46 12.85 17.22 2.95
C ILE A 46 12.14 15.96 2.45
N PRO A 47 12.74 14.77 2.61
CA PRO A 47 12.08 13.52 2.19
C PRO A 47 10.71 13.39 2.85
N THR A 48 9.66 13.20 2.03
CA THR A 48 8.32 12.95 2.54
C THR A 48 8.23 11.51 3.05
N PRO A 49 7.25 11.22 3.94
CA PRO A 49 7.01 9.82 4.35
C PRO A 49 6.79 8.86 3.19
N ALA A 50 6.22 9.35 2.09
CA ALA A 50 6.03 8.55 0.88
C ALA A 50 7.35 8.01 0.31
N CYS A 51 8.45 8.76 0.44
CA CYS A 51 9.77 8.32 0.01
C CYS A 51 10.26 7.06 0.74
N TRP A 52 9.75 6.81 1.95
CA TRP A 52 10.09 5.61 2.72
C TRP A 52 9.27 4.39 2.33
N VAL A 53 8.01 4.63 1.90
CA VAL A 53 7.12 3.54 1.49
C VAL A 53 7.52 2.98 0.14
N GLU A 54 7.79 3.85 -0.83
CA GLU A 54 7.98 3.45 -2.22
C GLU A 54 9.09 2.42 -2.41
N PRO A 55 10.34 2.60 -1.93
CA PRO A 55 11.39 1.60 -2.15
C PRO A 55 11.09 0.26 -1.49
N ARG A 56 10.56 0.25 -0.27
CA ARG A 56 10.24 -0.98 0.45
C ARG A 56 9.11 -1.74 -0.21
N MET A 57 8.09 -1.02 -0.69
CA MET A 57 6.99 -1.62 -1.41
C MET A 57 7.45 -2.20 -2.75
N ALA A 58 8.35 -1.49 -3.45
CA ALA A 58 8.91 -1.99 -4.71
C ALA A 58 9.65 -3.31 -4.50
N TRP A 59 10.47 -3.42 -3.47
CA TRP A 59 11.18 -4.67 -3.16
C TRP A 59 10.22 -5.80 -2.81
N ALA A 60 9.20 -5.53 -2.00
CA ALA A 60 8.21 -6.54 -1.63
C ALA A 60 7.42 -6.99 -2.86
N MET A 61 7.06 -6.07 -3.75
CA MET A 61 6.36 -6.40 -4.99
C MET A 61 7.22 -7.25 -5.92
N ASP A 62 8.53 -6.95 -6.01
CA ASP A 62 9.47 -7.76 -6.79
C ASP A 62 9.58 -9.18 -6.22
N ASP A 63 9.64 -9.33 -4.91
CA ASP A 63 9.68 -10.63 -4.25
C ASP A 63 8.40 -11.43 -4.54
N LEU A 64 7.24 -10.78 -4.49
CA LEU A 64 5.96 -11.40 -4.81
C LEU A 64 5.92 -11.84 -6.28
N ALA A 65 6.39 -10.99 -7.19
CA ALA A 65 6.44 -11.30 -8.62
C ALA A 65 7.35 -12.49 -8.90
N TYR A 66 8.51 -12.53 -8.25
CA TYR A 66 9.45 -13.63 -8.36
C TYR A 66 8.84 -14.96 -7.86
N ALA A 67 8.00 -14.88 -6.80
CA ALA A 67 7.30 -16.04 -6.26
C ALA A 67 6.11 -16.47 -7.12
N GLY A 68 5.75 -15.73 -8.16
CA GLY A 68 4.71 -16.09 -9.11
C GLY A 68 3.43 -15.25 -9.03
N ALA A 69 3.45 -14.14 -8.30
CA ALA A 69 2.30 -13.24 -8.24
C ALA A 69 1.99 -12.68 -9.63
N ARG A 70 0.70 -12.53 -9.91
CA ARG A 70 0.23 -11.85 -11.11
C ARG A 70 0.42 -10.34 -10.92
N THR A 71 1.15 -9.71 -11.82
CA THR A 71 1.59 -8.31 -11.71
C THR A 71 0.84 -7.38 -12.65
N ASP A 72 -0.44 -7.65 -12.92
CA ASP A 72 -1.25 -6.78 -13.77
C ASP A 72 -1.59 -5.49 -13.02
N PRO A 73 -1.04 -4.34 -13.42
CA PRO A 73 -1.40 -3.08 -12.81
C PRO A 73 -2.84 -2.71 -13.14
N PHE A 74 -3.47 -1.98 -12.24
CA PHE A 74 -4.81 -1.46 -12.44
C PHE A 74 -4.84 0.03 -12.06
N PRO A 75 -5.79 0.82 -12.61
CA PRO A 75 -5.85 2.24 -12.31
C PRO A 75 -6.13 2.53 -10.85
N VAL A 76 -5.35 3.44 -10.26
CA VAL A 76 -5.60 3.99 -8.93
C VAL A 76 -5.87 5.48 -9.14
N PRO A 77 -7.03 6.01 -8.71
CA PRO A 77 -7.35 7.42 -8.89
C PRO A 77 -6.44 8.32 -8.06
N LEU A 78 -6.38 9.60 -8.41
CA LEU A 78 -5.75 10.57 -7.55
C LEU A 78 -6.51 10.64 -6.23
N ILE A 79 -5.76 10.53 -5.13
CA ILE A 79 -6.32 10.59 -3.79
C ILE A 79 -6.08 11.97 -3.22
N ASP A 80 -7.15 12.59 -2.68
CA ASP A 80 -7.02 13.86 -1.98
C ASP A 80 -6.00 13.69 -0.82
N PRO A 81 -5.05 14.62 -0.65
CA PRO A 81 -4.08 14.52 0.45
C PRO A 81 -4.72 14.30 1.82
N ALA A 82 -5.92 14.82 2.05
CA ALA A 82 -6.67 14.60 3.29
C ALA A 82 -7.08 13.14 3.50
N ASP A 83 -7.18 12.36 2.42
CA ASP A 83 -7.64 10.96 2.46
C ASP A 83 -6.48 9.95 2.42
N VAL A 84 -5.25 10.39 2.24
CA VAL A 84 -4.09 9.50 2.09
C VAL A 84 -3.93 8.59 3.32
N ASP A 85 -4.06 9.13 4.53
CA ASP A 85 -3.94 8.32 5.74
C ASP A 85 -5.02 7.24 5.83
N GLU A 86 -6.25 7.56 5.45
CA GLU A 86 -7.35 6.58 5.42
C GLU A 86 -7.06 5.45 4.43
N VAL A 87 -6.56 5.79 3.25
CA VAL A 87 -6.21 4.79 2.23
C VAL A 87 -5.09 3.89 2.75
N LEU A 88 -4.01 4.46 3.27
CA LEU A 88 -2.88 3.69 3.79
C LEU A 88 -3.29 2.81 4.97
N ARG A 89 -4.16 3.31 5.86
CA ARG A 89 -4.69 2.53 6.98
C ARG A 89 -5.49 1.33 6.48
N THR A 90 -6.31 1.52 5.46
CA THR A 90 -7.10 0.44 4.86
C THR A 90 -6.19 -0.59 4.20
N VAL A 91 -5.20 -0.14 3.43
CA VAL A 91 -4.21 -1.04 2.80
C VAL A 91 -3.46 -1.84 3.85
N LEU A 92 -3.03 -1.19 4.93
CA LEU A 92 -2.35 -1.86 6.05
C LEU A 92 -3.20 -2.99 6.61
N ARG A 93 -4.47 -2.72 6.89
CA ARG A 93 -5.40 -3.74 7.39
C ARG A 93 -5.55 -4.89 6.42
N ARG A 94 -5.69 -4.60 5.13
CA ARG A 94 -5.84 -5.63 4.09
C ARG A 94 -4.58 -6.47 3.92
N LEU A 95 -3.40 -5.87 4.02
CA LEU A 95 -2.14 -6.61 3.98
C LEU A 95 -2.02 -7.56 5.17
N ILE A 96 -2.38 -7.11 6.36
CA ILE A 96 -2.38 -7.95 7.58
C ILE A 96 -3.35 -9.11 7.42
N ASP A 97 -4.60 -8.83 7.04
CA ASP A 97 -5.64 -9.85 6.89
C ASP A 97 -5.25 -10.87 5.81
N THR A 98 -4.74 -10.41 4.68
CA THR A 98 -4.32 -11.28 3.57
C THR A 98 -3.11 -12.13 3.99
N GLY A 99 -2.16 -11.55 4.71
CA GLY A 99 -0.97 -12.25 5.19
C GLY A 99 -1.26 -13.31 6.24
N GLN A 100 -2.43 -13.24 6.92
CA GLN A 100 -2.87 -14.26 7.88
C GLN A 100 -3.56 -15.45 7.21
N ALA A 101 -3.87 -15.34 5.90
CA ALA A 101 -4.45 -16.47 5.18
C ALA A 101 -3.46 -17.64 5.15
N PRO A 102 -3.96 -18.89 5.05
CA PRO A 102 -3.08 -20.04 4.93
C PRO A 102 -2.10 -19.87 3.76
N GLY A 103 -0.82 -20.05 4.03
CA GLY A 103 0.23 -19.86 3.03
C GLY A 103 1.59 -20.24 3.60
N ASP A 104 2.64 -20.10 2.78
CA ASP A 104 3.98 -20.40 3.22
C ASP A 104 4.57 -19.25 4.06
N HIS A 105 5.69 -19.56 4.73
CA HIS A 105 6.38 -18.63 5.60
C HIS A 105 6.91 -17.40 4.86
N ALA A 106 7.45 -17.59 3.65
CA ALA A 106 7.99 -16.51 2.84
C ALA A 106 6.89 -15.50 2.44
N THR A 107 5.71 -15.99 2.07
CA THR A 107 4.55 -15.14 1.76
C THR A 107 4.14 -14.33 2.97
N ARG A 108 4.09 -14.94 4.15
CA ARG A 108 3.75 -14.24 5.40
C ARG A 108 4.80 -13.19 5.77
N GLU A 109 6.09 -13.48 5.59
CA GLU A 109 7.16 -12.51 5.83
C GLU A 109 7.06 -11.32 4.89
N THR A 110 6.79 -11.55 3.59
CA THR A 110 6.64 -10.48 2.62
C THR A 110 5.43 -9.60 2.95
N ALA A 111 4.30 -10.20 3.34
CA ALA A 111 3.13 -9.46 3.77
C ALA A 111 3.42 -8.59 4.99
N ALA A 112 4.14 -9.14 5.96
CA ALA A 112 4.54 -8.39 7.17
C ALA A 112 5.48 -7.24 6.84
N ALA A 113 6.41 -7.42 5.92
CA ALA A 113 7.32 -6.36 5.47
C ALA A 113 6.57 -5.22 4.77
N CYS A 114 5.59 -5.55 3.93
CA CYS A 114 4.72 -4.55 3.29
C CYS A 114 3.91 -3.78 4.34
N ALA A 115 3.31 -4.49 5.29
CA ALA A 115 2.52 -3.88 6.35
C ALA A 115 3.37 -2.94 7.21
N GLU A 116 4.58 -3.35 7.56
CA GLU A 116 5.51 -2.51 8.33
C GLU A 116 5.86 -1.23 7.58
N ALA A 117 6.13 -1.31 6.28
CA ALA A 117 6.46 -0.16 5.46
C ALA A 117 5.30 0.85 5.43
N VAL A 118 4.07 0.38 5.29
CA VAL A 118 2.88 1.23 5.30
C VAL A 118 2.66 1.86 6.67
N ASP A 119 2.84 1.09 7.74
CA ASP A 119 2.67 1.58 9.11
C ASP A 119 3.66 2.70 9.43
N ARG A 120 4.92 2.54 9.05
CA ARG A 120 5.96 3.56 9.22
C ARG A 120 5.65 4.84 8.45
N ALA A 121 5.15 4.71 7.24
CA ALA A 121 4.74 5.87 6.44
C ALA A 121 3.60 6.64 7.09
N ARG A 122 2.61 5.94 7.62
CA ARG A 122 1.50 6.56 8.33
C ARG A 122 1.97 7.31 9.58
N ALA A 123 2.84 6.70 10.36
CA ALA A 123 3.40 7.34 11.57
C ALA A 123 4.16 8.62 11.20
N ALA A 124 5.00 8.56 10.17
CA ALA A 124 5.77 9.72 9.72
C ALA A 124 4.86 10.83 9.17
N LEU A 125 3.79 10.50 8.47
CA LEU A 125 2.79 11.47 7.99
C LEU A 125 2.13 12.20 9.15
N ARG A 126 1.74 11.48 10.21
CA ARG A 126 1.15 12.08 11.41
C ARG A 126 2.13 13.01 12.13
N ASP A 127 3.37 12.59 12.26
CA ASP A 127 4.42 13.41 12.89
C ASP A 127 4.68 14.69 12.10
N TYR A 128 4.71 14.59 10.77
CA TYR A 128 4.87 15.73 9.88
C TYR A 128 3.69 16.70 10.01
N ALA A 129 2.46 16.20 10.02
CA ALA A 129 1.26 17.03 10.18
C ALA A 129 1.24 17.73 11.53
N ALA A 130 1.68 17.05 12.60
CA ALA A 130 1.75 17.62 13.95
C ALA A 130 2.83 18.70 14.09
N SER A 131 3.90 18.63 13.30
CA SER A 131 5.02 19.60 13.34
C SER A 131 4.84 20.78 12.38
N THR A 132 3.84 20.75 11.51
CA THR A 132 3.54 21.82 10.57
C THR A 132 2.55 22.79 11.20
N PRO A 133 2.89 24.09 11.35
CA PRO A 133 1.98 25.06 11.94
C PRO A 133 0.73 25.30 11.08
#